data_faa04a24e81ae2c621529e245db6582a
#
_entry.id   faa04a24e81ae2c621529e245db6582a
#
_cell.length_a   1.000
_cell.length_b   1.000
_cell.length_c   1.000
_cell.angle_alpha   90.00
_cell.angle_beta   90.00
_cell.angle_gamma   90.00
#
_symmetry.space_group_name_H-M   'P 1'
#
loop_
_entity.id
_entity.type
_entity.pdbx_description
1 polymer ?
#
loop_
_entity_poly.entity_id
_entity_poly.type
_entity_poly.pdbx_seq_one_letter_code
_entity_poly.pdbx_strand_id
1 'polypeptide(L)'
;MSGFHRHRRSKLIIANFSGFEADLLRSLAGQLVELLRNEAAVPRDDVDPFEAMMDFSGPTQEPEDPVLARLFPTAYPDDEEAASEFRRFTEGALRDGKAAAAVTIIDTLEEAGLPEQLTEDGLMIDVELDEPTAETWMRSFTDLRLALATRLGVEEGDEAYWHALPEDDPRAQAHDIYAWVGYLQETLVDALSR
;
A
#
# COMPACT_ATOMS: atom_id res chain seq x y z
N MET A 1 18.93 5.47 8.65
CA MET A 1 17.56 5.11 8.20
C MET A 1 16.74 6.39 8.09
N SER A 2 16.22 6.62 6.92
CA SER A 2 15.40 7.80 6.60
C SER A 2 14.03 7.64 7.26
N GLY A 3 13.58 8.63 8.02
CA GLY A 3 12.28 8.62 8.68
C GLY A 3 11.62 9.98 8.58
N PHE A 4 10.32 10.03 8.83
CA PHE A 4 9.56 11.27 8.78
C PHE A 4 9.70 12.09 10.04
N HIS A 5 9.70 13.42 9.89
CA HIS A 5 9.67 14.35 11.00
C HIS A 5 8.95 15.65 10.64
N ARG A 6 8.29 16.27 11.61
CA ARG A 6 7.59 17.54 11.38
C ARG A 6 8.59 18.71 11.41
N HIS A 7 8.59 19.51 10.36
CA HIS A 7 9.39 20.72 10.28
C HIS A 7 8.77 21.84 11.12
N ARG A 8 9.56 22.39 12.04
CA ARG A 8 9.05 23.31 13.07
C ARG A 8 8.41 24.61 12.54
N ARG A 9 8.86 25.12 11.39
CA ARG A 9 8.38 26.40 10.84
C ARG A 9 7.27 26.23 9.81
N SER A 10 7.43 25.34 8.84
CA SER A 10 6.46 25.14 7.75
C SER A 10 5.30 24.23 8.18
N LYS A 11 5.45 23.47 9.27
CA LYS A 11 4.54 22.38 9.71
C LYS A 11 4.42 21.23 8.71
N LEU A 12 5.18 21.27 7.61
CA LEU A 12 5.27 20.15 6.69
C LEU A 12 5.94 18.96 7.37
N ILE A 13 5.59 17.79 6.91
CA ILE A 13 6.23 16.54 7.29
C ILE A 13 7.25 16.23 6.22
N ILE A 14 8.51 16.10 6.63
CA ILE A 14 9.63 15.91 5.71
C ILE A 14 10.33 14.59 5.96
N ALA A 15 10.79 13.98 4.87
CA ALA A 15 11.66 12.82 4.87
C ALA A 15 12.71 12.97 3.77
N ASN A 16 13.86 12.32 3.99
CA ASN A 16 14.94 12.32 3.03
C ASN A 16 15.29 10.85 2.72
N PHE A 17 15.08 10.45 1.48
CA PHE A 17 15.31 9.09 1.00
C PHE A 17 16.53 9.03 0.09
N SER A 18 17.32 7.97 0.17
CA SER A 18 18.23 7.65 -0.92
C SER A 18 17.42 7.30 -2.18
N GLY A 19 18.02 7.50 -3.35
CA GLY A 19 17.38 7.14 -4.62
C GLY A 19 16.89 5.69 -4.63
N PHE A 20 17.66 4.77 -4.01
CA PHE A 20 17.27 3.37 -3.88
C PHE A 20 16.03 3.18 -2.99
N GLU A 21 15.96 3.84 -1.82
CA GLU A 21 14.79 3.78 -0.93
C GLU A 21 13.55 4.35 -1.61
N ALA A 22 13.70 5.48 -2.33
CA ALA A 22 12.61 6.10 -3.06
C ALA A 22 12.11 5.20 -4.22
N ASP A 23 13.02 4.59 -4.98
CA ASP A 23 12.67 3.68 -6.07
C ASP A 23 12.01 2.38 -5.56
N LEU A 24 12.49 1.86 -4.43
CA LEU A 24 11.85 0.72 -3.75
C LEU A 24 10.42 1.05 -3.31
N LEU A 25 10.17 2.23 -2.72
CA LEU A 25 8.83 2.67 -2.35
C LEU A 25 7.93 2.81 -3.58
N ARG A 26 8.44 3.43 -4.65
CA ARG A 26 7.72 3.56 -5.93
C ARG A 26 7.33 2.18 -6.49
N SER A 27 8.27 1.24 -6.48
CA SER A 27 8.05 -0.13 -6.95
C SER A 27 6.98 -0.86 -6.12
N LEU A 28 7.04 -0.77 -4.80
CA LEU A 28 6.05 -1.39 -3.90
C LEU A 28 4.66 -0.78 -4.10
N ALA A 29 4.57 0.54 -4.19
CA ALA A 29 3.31 1.23 -4.45
C ALA A 29 2.74 0.85 -5.83
N GLY A 30 3.59 0.77 -6.86
CA GLY A 30 3.20 0.34 -8.20
C GLY A 30 2.64 -1.09 -8.23
N GLN A 31 3.30 -2.04 -7.55
CA GLN A 31 2.82 -3.41 -7.43
C GLN A 31 1.47 -3.49 -6.69
N LEU A 32 1.27 -2.67 -5.65
CA LEU A 32 -0.02 -2.58 -4.97
C LEU A 32 -1.12 -2.05 -5.89
N VAL A 33 -0.83 -1.01 -6.68
CA VAL A 33 -1.77 -0.46 -7.67
C VAL A 33 -2.15 -1.51 -8.71
N GLU A 34 -1.17 -2.24 -9.24
CA GLU A 34 -1.42 -3.32 -10.20
C GLU A 34 -2.31 -4.42 -9.61
N LEU A 35 -2.01 -4.87 -8.39
CA LEU A 35 -2.80 -5.87 -7.69
C LEU A 35 -4.25 -5.41 -7.50
N LEU A 36 -4.45 -4.17 -7.07
CA LEU A 36 -5.78 -3.61 -6.83
C LEU A 36 -6.61 -3.45 -8.12
N ARG A 37 -5.95 -3.17 -9.26
CA ARG A 37 -6.61 -2.95 -10.55
C ARG A 37 -6.84 -4.23 -11.34
N ASN A 38 -5.94 -5.20 -11.29
CA ASN A 38 -6.00 -6.40 -12.15
C ASN A 38 -7.18 -7.32 -11.83
N GLU A 39 -7.57 -7.47 -10.58
CA GLU A 39 -8.76 -8.27 -10.23
C GLU A 39 -10.10 -7.54 -10.43
N ALA A 40 -10.07 -6.19 -10.55
CA ALA A 40 -11.26 -5.43 -10.91
C ALA A 40 -11.68 -5.66 -12.39
N ALA A 41 -10.78 -6.19 -13.20
CA ALA A 41 -10.95 -6.44 -14.62
C ALA A 41 -11.23 -7.91 -14.94
N VAL A 42 -12.15 -8.57 -14.21
CA VAL A 42 -12.72 -9.83 -14.72
C VAL A 42 -13.68 -9.45 -15.85
N PRO A 43 -13.34 -9.69 -17.12
CA PRO A 43 -14.24 -9.43 -18.23
C PRO A 43 -15.46 -10.33 -18.05
N ARG A 44 -16.63 -9.74 -17.92
CA ARG A 44 -17.89 -10.44 -18.13
C ARG A 44 -18.15 -10.44 -19.64
N ASP A 45 -17.80 -11.53 -20.28
CA ASP A 45 -17.89 -11.70 -21.74
C ASP A 45 -19.34 -11.62 -22.31
N ASP A 46 -20.37 -11.47 -21.46
CA ASP A 46 -21.79 -11.60 -21.85
C ASP A 46 -22.71 -10.46 -21.30
N VAL A 47 -22.22 -9.29 -20.95
CA VAL A 47 -23.09 -8.19 -20.44
C VAL A 47 -23.32 -7.16 -21.53
N ASP A 48 -24.62 -6.84 -21.78
CA ASP A 48 -25.03 -5.72 -22.63
C ASP A 48 -24.33 -4.43 -22.15
N PRO A 49 -23.68 -3.64 -23.05
CA PRO A 49 -23.01 -2.39 -22.69
C PRO A 49 -23.89 -1.41 -21.92
N PHE A 50 -25.19 -1.45 -22.10
CA PHE A 50 -26.17 -0.62 -21.37
C PHE A 50 -26.41 -1.17 -19.96
N GLU A 51 -26.53 -2.49 -19.80
CA GLU A 51 -26.60 -3.15 -18.48
C GLU A 51 -25.30 -2.94 -17.70
N ALA A 52 -24.13 -3.02 -18.36
CA ALA A 52 -22.84 -2.74 -17.73
C ALA A 52 -22.72 -1.30 -17.21
N MET A 53 -23.37 -0.32 -17.89
CA MET A 53 -23.37 1.08 -17.48
C MET A 53 -24.38 1.34 -16.33
N MET A 54 -25.40 0.49 -16.18
CA MET A 54 -26.41 0.52 -15.12
C MET A 54 -26.15 -0.54 -14.04
N ASP A 55 -25.16 -1.41 -14.28
CA ASP A 55 -24.83 -2.50 -13.37
C ASP A 55 -23.97 -1.99 -12.20
N PHE A 56 -24.63 -1.75 -11.08
CA PHE A 56 -23.99 -1.50 -9.79
C PHE A 56 -23.46 -2.81 -9.16
N SER A 57 -23.29 -3.87 -9.92
CA SER A 57 -22.82 -5.16 -9.41
C SER A 57 -21.30 -5.20 -9.29
N GLY A 58 -20.81 -4.73 -8.18
CA GLY A 58 -19.46 -5.05 -7.72
C GLY A 58 -19.33 -6.55 -7.39
N PRO A 59 -18.12 -7.00 -7.00
CA PRO A 59 -17.90 -8.38 -6.59
C PRO A 59 -18.76 -8.72 -5.37
N THR A 60 -19.34 -9.91 -5.38
CA THR A 60 -20.19 -10.42 -4.29
C THR A 60 -19.48 -11.43 -3.40
N GLN A 61 -18.36 -11.99 -3.89
CA GLN A 61 -17.55 -12.99 -3.19
C GLN A 61 -16.24 -12.39 -2.71
N GLU A 62 -15.69 -12.99 -1.67
CA GLU A 62 -14.36 -12.63 -1.18
C GLU A 62 -13.31 -12.89 -2.27
N PRO A 63 -12.30 -12.01 -2.43
CA PRO A 63 -11.22 -12.23 -3.38
C PRO A 63 -10.47 -13.54 -3.14
N GLU A 64 -10.10 -14.24 -4.20
CA GLU A 64 -9.30 -15.48 -4.12
C GLU A 64 -7.85 -15.20 -3.71
N ASP A 65 -7.30 -14.04 -4.09
CA ASP A 65 -5.95 -13.65 -3.68
C ASP A 65 -5.92 -13.32 -2.19
N PRO A 66 -5.04 -14.00 -1.40
CA PRO A 66 -4.97 -13.81 0.06
C PRO A 66 -4.67 -12.37 0.48
N VAL A 67 -3.92 -11.61 -0.32
CA VAL A 67 -3.62 -10.20 -0.04
C VAL A 67 -4.88 -9.36 -0.20
N LEU A 68 -5.63 -9.58 -1.28
CA LEU A 68 -6.88 -8.86 -1.51
C LEU A 68 -7.95 -9.24 -0.48
N ALA A 69 -8.05 -10.51 -0.08
CA ALA A 69 -8.91 -10.92 1.01
C ALA A 69 -8.53 -10.21 2.33
N ARG A 70 -7.24 -10.00 2.58
CA ARG A 70 -6.75 -9.26 3.75
C ARG A 70 -7.03 -7.76 3.66
N LEU A 71 -6.97 -7.17 2.46
CA LEU A 71 -7.25 -5.75 2.22
C LEU A 71 -8.75 -5.44 2.20
N PHE A 72 -9.59 -6.44 1.87
CA PHE A 72 -11.05 -6.35 1.78
C PHE A 72 -11.72 -7.46 2.60
N PRO A 73 -11.57 -7.46 3.94
CA PRO A 73 -12.13 -8.49 4.78
C PRO A 73 -13.66 -8.47 4.76
N THR A 74 -14.24 -9.60 5.07
CA THR A 74 -15.70 -9.75 5.16
C THR A 74 -16.26 -8.91 6.31
N ALA A 75 -17.20 -7.99 5.98
CA ALA A 75 -17.76 -7.06 6.95
C ALA A 75 -18.75 -7.70 7.93
N TYR A 76 -19.46 -8.75 7.48
CA TYR A 76 -20.48 -9.46 8.26
C TYR A 76 -20.16 -10.96 8.27
N PRO A 77 -19.29 -11.44 9.18
CA PRO A 77 -18.83 -12.84 9.17
C PRO A 77 -19.93 -13.88 9.38
N ASP A 78 -21.01 -13.51 10.07
CA ASP A 78 -22.12 -14.37 10.45
C ASP A 78 -23.36 -14.23 9.52
N ASP A 79 -23.27 -13.36 8.49
CA ASP A 79 -24.37 -13.08 7.56
C ASP A 79 -23.83 -12.93 6.13
N GLU A 80 -23.90 -14.03 5.38
CA GLU A 80 -23.36 -14.11 4.02
C GLU A 80 -24.10 -13.19 3.04
N GLU A 81 -25.43 -13.03 3.19
CA GLU A 81 -26.23 -12.18 2.34
C GLU A 81 -25.88 -10.71 2.55
N ALA A 82 -25.84 -10.26 3.81
CA ALA A 82 -25.43 -8.90 4.17
C ALA A 82 -23.97 -8.60 3.76
N ALA A 83 -23.05 -9.58 3.93
CA ALA A 83 -21.66 -9.45 3.51
C ALA A 83 -21.53 -9.27 2.00
N SER A 84 -22.25 -10.09 1.23
CA SER A 84 -22.28 -10.03 -0.24
C SER A 84 -22.84 -8.70 -0.74
N GLU A 85 -23.96 -8.24 -0.16
CA GLU A 85 -24.58 -6.96 -0.52
C GLU A 85 -23.67 -5.78 -0.19
N PHE A 86 -23.07 -5.76 1.02
CA PHE A 86 -22.12 -4.72 1.42
C PHE A 86 -20.91 -4.66 0.47
N ARG A 87 -20.32 -5.81 0.15
CA ARG A 87 -19.18 -5.93 -0.76
C ARG A 87 -19.51 -5.38 -2.14
N ARG A 88 -20.65 -5.79 -2.68
CA ARG A 88 -21.15 -5.34 -3.98
C ARG A 88 -21.18 -3.82 -4.13
N PHE A 89 -21.57 -3.10 -3.08
CA PHE A 89 -21.70 -1.64 -3.13
C PHE A 89 -20.44 -0.89 -2.72
N THR A 90 -19.53 -1.51 -1.99
CA THR A 90 -18.40 -0.78 -1.36
C THR A 90 -17.04 -1.14 -1.91
N GLU A 91 -16.81 -2.39 -2.33
CA GLU A 91 -15.46 -2.86 -2.68
C GLU A 91 -14.85 -2.08 -3.84
N GLY A 92 -15.61 -1.74 -4.88
CA GLY A 92 -15.11 -0.95 -6.01
C GLY A 92 -14.54 0.40 -5.56
N ALA A 93 -15.31 1.17 -4.79
CA ALA A 93 -14.86 2.46 -4.27
C ALA A 93 -13.68 2.33 -3.30
N LEU A 94 -13.62 1.27 -2.50
CA LEU A 94 -12.49 0.99 -1.61
C LEU A 94 -11.22 0.65 -2.40
N ARG A 95 -11.33 -0.14 -3.47
CA ARG A 95 -10.21 -0.45 -4.37
C ARG A 95 -9.65 0.81 -5.01
N ASP A 96 -10.53 1.63 -5.57
CA ASP A 96 -10.14 2.90 -6.19
C ASP A 96 -9.45 3.84 -5.19
N GLY A 97 -10.00 3.96 -3.99
CA GLY A 97 -9.43 4.77 -2.92
C GLY A 97 -8.03 4.30 -2.48
N LYS A 98 -7.84 2.98 -2.33
CA LYS A 98 -6.53 2.39 -1.99
C LYS A 98 -5.52 2.56 -3.14
N ALA A 99 -5.93 2.34 -4.38
CA ALA A 99 -5.08 2.55 -5.55
C ALA A 99 -4.68 4.02 -5.69
N ALA A 100 -5.61 4.96 -5.52
CA ALA A 100 -5.31 6.39 -5.55
C ALA A 100 -4.33 6.79 -4.44
N ALA A 101 -4.47 6.24 -3.23
CA ALA A 101 -3.53 6.49 -2.13
C ALA A 101 -2.11 5.98 -2.45
N ALA A 102 -1.98 4.81 -3.08
CA ALA A 102 -0.68 4.29 -3.51
C ALA A 102 -0.08 5.12 -4.66
N VAL A 103 -0.90 5.58 -5.61
CA VAL A 103 -0.48 6.50 -6.68
C VAL A 103 0.05 7.81 -6.09
N THR A 104 -0.54 8.34 -5.01
CA THR A 104 -0.04 9.55 -4.35
C THR A 104 1.41 9.40 -3.87
N ILE A 105 1.83 8.20 -3.42
CA ILE A 105 3.25 7.95 -3.08
C ILE A 105 4.13 8.10 -4.32
N ILE A 106 3.74 7.47 -5.43
CA ILE A 106 4.49 7.49 -6.69
C ILE A 106 4.65 8.93 -7.18
N ASP A 107 3.52 9.65 -7.31
CA ASP A 107 3.50 11.03 -7.81
C ASP A 107 4.38 11.95 -6.93
N THR A 108 4.26 11.82 -5.60
CA THR A 108 5.07 12.64 -4.67
C THR A 108 6.57 12.38 -4.82
N LEU A 109 6.99 11.12 -4.99
CA LEU A 109 8.40 10.78 -5.18
C LEU A 109 8.94 11.31 -6.52
N GLU A 110 8.15 11.22 -7.58
CA GLU A 110 8.49 11.74 -8.90
C GLU A 110 8.55 13.27 -8.91
N GLU A 111 7.60 13.94 -8.29
CA GLU A 111 7.59 15.40 -8.11
C GLU A 111 8.78 15.88 -7.27
N ALA A 112 9.23 15.08 -6.29
CA ALA A 112 10.43 15.34 -5.49
C ALA A 112 11.74 15.07 -6.26
N GLY A 113 11.67 14.64 -7.52
CA GLY A 113 12.81 14.48 -8.41
C GLY A 113 13.33 13.05 -8.57
N LEU A 114 12.56 12.03 -8.16
CA LEU A 114 12.91 10.64 -8.46
C LEU A 114 12.83 10.39 -9.97
N PRO A 115 13.93 10.03 -10.65
CA PRO A 115 13.92 9.78 -12.09
C PRO A 115 13.22 8.45 -12.41
N GLU A 116 12.77 8.31 -13.66
CA GLU A 116 12.19 7.05 -14.16
C GLU A 116 13.14 5.86 -14.01
N GLN A 117 14.43 6.09 -14.20
CA GLN A 117 15.50 5.10 -13.99
C GLN A 117 16.61 5.70 -13.14
N LEU A 118 17.02 4.98 -12.12
CA LEU A 118 18.17 5.37 -11.31
C LEU A 118 19.46 5.18 -12.14
N THR A 119 20.14 6.28 -12.42
CA THR A 119 21.39 6.31 -13.19
C THR A 119 22.57 6.81 -12.39
N GLU A 120 22.34 7.40 -11.22
CA GLU A 120 23.36 8.04 -10.39
C GLU A 120 23.37 7.44 -8.98
N ASP A 121 24.56 7.06 -8.51
CA ASP A 121 24.78 6.71 -7.12
C ASP A 121 24.75 7.97 -6.24
N GLY A 122 24.13 7.85 -5.06
CA GLY A 122 24.09 8.93 -4.07
C GLY A 122 23.01 9.98 -4.27
N LEU A 123 22.07 9.76 -5.19
CA LEU A 123 20.86 10.60 -5.31
C LEU A 123 20.09 10.61 -3.99
N MET A 124 19.67 11.79 -3.55
CA MET A 124 18.81 11.99 -2.39
C MET A 124 17.51 12.65 -2.83
N ILE A 125 16.39 12.14 -2.34
CA ILE A 125 15.04 12.63 -2.64
C ILE A 125 14.46 13.25 -1.37
N ASP A 126 14.25 14.56 -1.41
CA ASP A 126 13.66 15.32 -0.31
C ASP A 126 12.15 15.39 -0.51
N VAL A 127 11.40 14.70 0.33
CA VAL A 127 9.94 14.66 0.29
C VAL A 127 9.37 15.61 1.34
N GLU A 128 8.46 16.48 0.91
CA GLU A 128 7.71 17.40 1.77
C GLU A 128 6.21 17.12 1.63
N LEU A 129 5.57 16.73 2.73
CA LEU A 129 4.15 16.39 2.76
C LEU A 129 3.38 17.41 3.59
N ASP A 130 2.25 17.88 3.09
CA ASP A 130 1.23 18.47 3.93
C ASP A 130 0.48 17.39 4.74
N GLU A 131 -0.31 17.80 5.71
CA GLU A 131 -1.00 16.87 6.61
C GLU A 131 -1.95 15.91 5.86
N PRO A 132 -2.80 16.35 4.90
CA PRO A 132 -3.66 15.45 4.12
C PRO A 132 -2.88 14.41 3.29
N THR A 133 -1.78 14.83 2.66
CA THR A 133 -0.92 13.92 1.89
C THR A 133 -0.21 12.92 2.79
N ALA A 134 0.28 13.36 3.95
CA ALA A 134 0.89 12.50 4.96
C ALA A 134 -0.09 11.44 5.51
N GLU A 135 -1.36 11.81 5.77
CA GLU A 135 -2.41 10.85 6.13
C GLU A 135 -2.69 9.84 5.01
N THR A 136 -2.61 10.27 3.76
CA THR A 136 -2.77 9.39 2.59
C THR A 136 -1.62 8.39 2.50
N TRP A 137 -0.38 8.83 2.72
CA TRP A 137 0.80 7.97 2.80
C TRP A 137 0.68 6.96 3.96
N MET A 138 0.22 7.40 5.12
CA MET A 138 0.03 6.53 6.29
C MET A 138 -0.95 5.38 5.99
N ARG A 139 -2.07 5.69 5.31
CA ARG A 139 -3.04 4.66 4.88
C ARG A 139 -2.43 3.69 3.88
N SER A 140 -1.67 4.20 2.91
CA SER A 140 -1.00 3.37 1.91
C SER A 140 0.09 2.48 2.54
N PHE A 141 0.85 2.97 3.53
CA PHE A 141 1.78 2.13 4.29
C PHE A 141 1.08 1.00 5.04
N THR A 142 -0.12 1.23 5.58
CA THR A 142 -0.93 0.17 6.18
C THR A 142 -1.25 -0.91 5.15
N ASP A 143 -1.70 -0.54 3.95
CA ASP A 143 -2.03 -1.48 2.88
C ASP A 143 -0.79 -2.24 2.39
N LEU A 144 0.35 -1.55 2.20
CA LEU A 144 1.64 -2.18 1.85
C LEU A 144 2.10 -3.19 2.91
N ARG A 145 2.01 -2.84 4.19
CA ARG A 145 2.39 -3.74 5.28
C ARG A 145 1.50 -4.98 5.35
N LEU A 146 0.19 -4.82 5.19
CA LEU A 146 -0.75 -5.94 5.12
C LEU A 146 -0.43 -6.85 3.94
N ALA A 147 -0.14 -6.28 2.77
CA ALA A 147 0.23 -7.05 1.58
C ALA A 147 1.54 -7.83 1.79
N LEU A 148 2.58 -7.16 2.27
CA LEU A 148 3.89 -7.78 2.53
C LEU A 148 3.78 -8.87 3.61
N ALA A 149 3.13 -8.59 4.75
CA ALA A 149 2.94 -9.58 5.81
C ALA A 149 2.20 -10.82 5.32
N THR A 150 1.15 -10.65 4.51
CA THR A 150 0.39 -11.78 3.96
C THR A 150 1.24 -12.61 2.98
N ARG A 151 2.03 -11.97 2.10
CA ARG A 151 2.91 -12.67 1.15
C ARG A 151 4.05 -13.42 1.86
N LEU A 152 4.59 -12.85 2.92
CA LEU A 152 5.65 -13.45 3.73
C LEU A 152 5.13 -14.52 4.70
N GLY A 153 3.85 -14.47 5.07
CA GLY A 153 3.28 -15.30 6.12
C GLY A 153 3.74 -14.87 7.51
N VAL A 154 3.88 -13.53 7.75
CA VAL A 154 4.24 -12.99 9.06
C VAL A 154 3.07 -13.18 10.02
N GLU A 155 3.35 -13.76 11.19
CA GLU A 155 2.40 -14.01 12.27
C GLU A 155 2.84 -13.31 13.56
N GLU A 156 1.90 -13.13 14.48
CA GLU A 156 2.20 -12.57 15.80
C GLU A 156 3.10 -13.51 16.61
N GLY A 157 4.23 -12.98 17.10
CA GLY A 157 5.17 -13.74 17.95
C GLY A 157 6.22 -14.55 17.17
N ASP A 158 6.32 -14.38 15.85
CA ASP A 158 7.30 -15.07 15.00
C ASP A 158 8.65 -14.33 14.83
N GLU A 159 8.87 -13.25 15.58
CA GLU A 159 10.08 -12.42 15.48
C GLU A 159 11.37 -13.24 15.62
N ALA A 160 11.37 -14.23 16.50
CA ALA A 160 12.54 -15.12 16.69
C ALA A 160 12.85 -15.96 15.45
N TYR A 161 11.83 -16.38 14.72
CA TYR A 161 11.98 -17.09 13.45
C TYR A 161 12.67 -16.20 12.40
N TRP A 162 12.18 -14.99 12.22
CA TRP A 162 12.72 -14.05 11.23
C TRP A 162 14.16 -13.65 11.54
N HIS A 163 14.49 -13.40 12.80
CA HIS A 163 15.87 -13.09 13.22
C HIS A 163 16.84 -14.28 13.11
N ALA A 164 16.34 -15.50 13.06
CA ALA A 164 17.18 -16.70 12.92
C ALA A 164 17.47 -17.08 11.46
N LEU A 165 16.87 -16.40 10.49
CA LEU A 165 17.13 -16.67 9.07
C LEU A 165 18.55 -16.24 8.70
N PRO A 166 19.22 -16.99 7.82
CA PRO A 166 20.51 -16.57 7.24
C PRO A 166 20.37 -15.25 6.48
N GLU A 167 21.40 -14.41 6.52
CA GLU A 167 21.39 -13.10 5.82
C GLU A 167 21.21 -13.22 4.30
N ASP A 168 21.61 -14.35 3.71
CA ASP A 168 21.45 -14.66 2.29
C ASP A 168 20.10 -15.31 1.93
N ASP A 169 19.21 -15.55 2.91
CA ASP A 169 17.86 -16.05 2.65
C ASP A 169 17.00 -14.91 2.05
N PRO A 170 16.42 -15.10 0.85
CA PRO A 170 15.56 -14.08 0.24
C PRO A 170 14.38 -13.64 1.11
N ARG A 171 13.92 -14.51 2.01
CA ARG A 171 12.83 -14.19 2.95
C ARG A 171 13.29 -13.21 4.03
N ALA A 172 14.55 -13.29 4.48
CA ALA A 172 15.12 -12.34 5.42
C ALA A 172 15.15 -10.94 4.81
N GLN A 173 15.62 -10.81 3.56
CA GLN A 173 15.64 -9.53 2.85
C GLN A 173 14.22 -8.95 2.64
N ALA A 174 13.26 -9.79 2.29
CA ALA A 174 11.86 -9.35 2.14
C ALA A 174 11.24 -8.93 3.49
N HIS A 175 11.58 -9.62 4.59
CA HIS A 175 11.18 -9.22 5.93
C HIS A 175 11.83 -7.90 6.37
N ASP A 176 13.08 -7.64 5.99
CA ASP A 176 13.74 -6.35 6.24
C ASP A 176 13.01 -5.19 5.55
N ILE A 177 12.52 -5.40 4.33
CA ILE A 177 11.66 -4.44 3.62
C ILE A 177 10.35 -4.21 4.38
N TYR A 178 9.69 -5.28 4.85
CA TYR A 178 8.48 -5.18 5.66
C TYR A 178 8.73 -4.38 6.95
N ALA A 179 9.81 -4.67 7.66
CA ALA A 179 10.20 -3.99 8.88
C ALA A 179 10.52 -2.50 8.61
N TRP A 180 11.21 -2.21 7.49
CA TRP A 180 11.51 -0.84 7.07
C TRP A 180 10.26 -0.03 6.75
N VAL A 181 9.29 -0.58 6.02
CA VAL A 181 8.00 0.09 5.78
C VAL A 181 7.25 0.33 7.10
N GLY A 182 7.35 -0.61 8.07
CA GLY A 182 6.83 -0.43 9.43
C GLY A 182 7.47 0.76 10.14
N TYR A 183 8.79 0.86 10.10
CA TYR A 183 9.53 1.99 10.66
C TYR A 183 9.13 3.33 10.02
N LEU A 184 8.98 3.37 8.70
CA LEU A 184 8.51 4.58 8.01
C LEU A 184 7.12 4.99 8.48
N GLN A 185 6.21 4.04 8.61
CA GLN A 185 4.86 4.30 9.12
C GLN A 185 4.88 4.83 10.55
N GLU A 186 5.66 4.24 11.45
CA GLU A 186 5.79 4.69 12.85
C GLU A 186 6.30 6.13 12.92
N THR A 187 7.36 6.45 12.17
CA THR A 187 7.90 7.82 12.15
C THR A 187 6.93 8.82 11.56
N LEU A 188 6.11 8.41 10.57
CA LEU A 188 5.07 9.25 9.98
C LEU A 188 3.94 9.53 10.98
N VAL A 189 3.47 8.51 11.71
CA VAL A 189 2.47 8.65 12.79
C VAL A 189 2.98 9.60 13.87
N ASP A 190 4.23 9.44 14.29
CA ASP A 190 4.88 10.33 15.25
C ASP A 190 4.94 11.79 14.76
N ALA A 191 5.25 12.00 13.47
CA ALA A 191 5.30 13.32 12.89
C ALA A 191 3.90 13.96 12.77
N LEU A 192 2.86 13.18 12.50
CA LEU A 192 1.46 13.63 12.45
C LEU A 192 0.91 14.00 13.84
N SER A 193 1.37 13.32 14.89
CA SER A 193 0.88 13.49 16.26
C SER A 193 1.46 14.71 17.00
N ARG A 194 2.44 15.40 16.43
CA ARG A 194 3.14 16.56 17.01
C ARG A 194 2.68 17.87 16.36
#